data_595bb002d992a266b31815d4c41a8798
#
_entry.id   595bb002d992a266b31815d4c41a8798
#
_cell.length_a   1.000
_cell.length_b   1.000
_cell.length_c   1.000
_cell.angle_alpha   90.00
_cell.angle_beta   90.00
_cell.angle_gamma   90.00
#
_symmetry.space_group_name_H-M   'P 1'
#
loop_
_entity.id
_entity.type
_entity.pdbx_description
1 polymer ?
#
loop_
_entity_poly.entity_id
_entity_poly.type
_entity_poly.pdbx_seq_one_letter_code
_entity_poly.pdbx_strand_id
1 'polypeptide(L)'
;LGNQVYFRTSSFSDFATKVVPAGSGKVRGILTKYGNDYQLLARSEKDVVMTGTRAVPFFSEDFEKVVDKSNLSLPGWANIVQNGSLFWKGGVYSGNGYAEFSISGTKVVSNVAWLISPKIDMDLYTKEILTFRTAQHHLDVDSPLNSLEVYVSTNFDGLNVTKATWVPLVVNLPKQATPWYQFVGSGAVDLSSYKGKINIAFKYIGSGKNLALDG
;
A
#
# COMPACT_ATOMS: atom_id res chain seq x y z
N LEU A 1 9.65 2.06 10.17
CA LEU A 1 9.61 3.52 10.07
C LEU A 1 10.26 3.91 8.75
N GLY A 2 9.45 4.21 7.73
CA GLY A 2 9.96 4.81 6.49
C GLY A 2 10.44 6.23 6.79
N ASN A 3 11.75 6.41 6.97
CA ASN A 3 12.30 7.72 7.15
C ASN A 3 12.13 8.49 5.83
N GLN A 4 11.41 9.59 5.86
CA GLN A 4 11.35 10.53 4.74
C GLN A 4 12.65 11.32 4.69
N VAL A 5 13.17 11.49 3.48
CA VAL A 5 14.28 12.41 3.20
C VAL A 5 13.75 13.46 2.24
N TYR A 6 13.83 14.73 2.63
CA TYR A 6 13.44 15.83 1.75
C TYR A 6 14.58 16.11 0.74
N PHE A 7 14.28 16.02 -0.55
CA PHE A 7 15.20 16.52 -1.56
C PHE A 7 14.97 18.02 -1.73
N ARG A 8 16.01 18.82 -1.51
CA ARG A 8 15.92 20.29 -1.50
C ARG A 8 16.99 20.93 -2.35
N THR A 9 16.67 22.13 -2.80
CA THR A 9 17.65 23.09 -3.32
C THR A 9 17.51 24.42 -2.57
N SER A 10 18.55 25.23 -2.56
CA SER A 10 18.47 26.62 -2.08
C SER A 10 17.62 27.45 -3.04
N SER A 11 16.79 28.34 -2.50
CA SER A 11 16.07 29.34 -3.31
C SER A 11 17.00 30.32 -4.03
N PHE A 12 18.25 30.39 -3.61
CA PHE A 12 19.32 31.24 -4.21
C PHE A 12 20.13 30.50 -5.28
N SER A 13 19.84 29.21 -5.53
CA SER A 13 20.56 28.50 -6.59
C SER A 13 20.05 28.94 -7.97
N ASP A 14 20.92 28.98 -8.94
CA ASP A 14 20.65 29.35 -10.34
C ASP A 14 19.69 28.42 -11.06
N PHE A 15 19.47 27.23 -10.50
CA PHE A 15 18.52 26.22 -10.99
C PHE A 15 17.23 26.07 -10.15
N ALA A 16 17.01 26.95 -9.15
CA ALA A 16 15.87 26.83 -8.24
C ALA A 16 14.49 26.91 -8.94
N THR A 17 14.43 27.60 -10.07
CA THR A 17 13.19 27.78 -10.86
C THR A 17 13.02 26.72 -11.95
N LYS A 18 13.98 25.81 -12.11
CA LYS A 18 13.88 24.75 -13.13
C LYS A 18 12.89 23.67 -12.72
N VAL A 19 12.15 23.19 -13.68
CA VAL A 19 11.21 22.09 -13.48
C VAL A 19 12.00 20.81 -13.16
N VAL A 20 11.56 20.09 -12.13
CA VAL A 20 12.13 18.78 -11.80
C VAL A 20 11.88 17.82 -12.97
N PRO A 21 12.90 17.16 -13.53
CA PRO A 21 12.71 16.25 -14.63
C PRO A 21 11.77 15.08 -14.25
N ALA A 22 10.88 14.71 -15.17
CA ALA A 22 9.89 13.66 -14.96
C ALA A 22 10.42 12.24 -15.19
N GLY A 23 11.64 12.07 -15.67
CA GLY A 23 12.25 10.78 -15.98
C GLY A 23 12.72 9.99 -14.76
N SER A 24 13.25 8.82 -15.00
CA SER A 24 13.99 8.04 -14.02
C SER A 24 15.49 8.37 -14.10
N GLY A 25 16.21 8.14 -13.00
CA GLY A 25 17.64 8.42 -13.00
C GLY A 25 18.27 8.43 -11.62
N LYS A 26 19.26 9.28 -11.45
CA LYS A 26 20.04 9.38 -10.23
C LYS A 26 19.96 10.81 -9.68
N VAL A 27 19.80 10.91 -8.37
CA VAL A 27 19.97 12.16 -7.64
C VAL A 27 21.16 12.02 -6.69
N ARG A 28 21.92 13.09 -6.54
CA ARG A 28 23.02 13.20 -5.59
C ARG A 28 22.81 14.45 -4.75
N GLY A 29 23.41 14.48 -3.58
CA GLY A 29 23.36 15.67 -2.75
C GLY A 29 24.15 15.48 -1.47
N ILE A 30 24.19 16.52 -0.66
CA ILE A 30 24.76 16.47 0.68
C ILE A 30 23.61 16.11 1.63
N LEU A 31 23.79 15.02 2.39
CA LEU A 31 22.84 14.66 3.44
C LEU A 31 23.03 15.62 4.61
N THR A 32 21.97 16.31 4.97
CA THR A 32 21.93 17.25 6.09
C THR A 32 20.76 16.92 7.00
N LYS A 33 20.74 17.50 8.20
CA LYS A 33 19.63 17.40 9.13
C LYS A 33 19.22 18.81 9.57
N TYR A 34 17.93 19.09 9.52
CA TYR A 34 17.36 20.32 10.05
C TYR A 34 16.22 19.96 11.01
N GLY A 35 16.40 20.29 12.29
CA GLY A 35 15.50 19.78 13.32
C GLY A 35 15.50 18.25 13.37
N ASN A 36 14.33 17.66 13.16
CA ASN A 36 14.15 16.20 13.10
C ASN A 36 14.16 15.63 11.68
N ASP A 37 14.25 16.49 10.66
CA ASP A 37 14.15 16.09 9.26
C ASP A 37 15.50 15.87 8.60
N TYR A 38 15.65 14.74 7.93
CA TYR A 38 16.78 14.49 7.05
C TYR A 38 16.51 15.11 5.67
N GLN A 39 17.53 15.76 5.13
CA GLN A 39 17.44 16.47 3.86
C GLN A 39 18.62 16.10 2.98
N LEU A 40 18.35 15.85 1.69
CA LEU A 40 19.35 15.70 0.65
C LEU A 40 19.38 17.01 -0.13
N LEU A 41 20.46 17.79 0.02
CA LEU A 41 20.61 19.10 -0.60
C LEU A 41 21.35 18.98 -1.93
N ALA A 42 20.69 19.37 -3.03
CA ALA A 42 21.33 19.50 -4.34
C ALA A 42 22.26 20.71 -4.37
N ARG A 43 23.46 20.56 -4.91
CA ARG A 43 24.48 21.61 -5.02
C ARG A 43 24.45 22.27 -6.39
N SER A 44 24.07 21.50 -7.40
CA SER A 44 24.00 21.96 -8.79
C SER A 44 22.96 21.15 -9.56
N GLU A 45 22.56 21.63 -10.72
CA GLU A 45 21.68 20.90 -11.64
C GLU A 45 22.22 19.51 -12.02
N LYS A 46 23.55 19.35 -12.07
CA LYS A 46 24.21 18.07 -12.36
C LYS A 46 24.00 16.99 -11.30
N ASP A 47 23.47 17.37 -10.13
CA ASP A 47 23.12 16.43 -9.08
C ASP A 47 21.77 15.75 -9.34
N VAL A 48 21.00 16.20 -10.35
CA VAL A 48 19.71 15.65 -10.76
C VAL A 48 19.80 15.15 -12.20
N VAL A 49 20.13 13.88 -12.37
CA VAL A 49 20.27 13.24 -13.69
C VAL A 49 19.12 12.25 -13.88
N MET A 50 18.01 12.73 -14.40
CA MET A 50 16.77 11.96 -14.64
C MET A 50 16.45 11.90 -16.14
N THR A 51 17.36 11.32 -16.91
CA THR A 51 17.27 11.23 -18.38
C THR A 51 16.63 9.94 -18.89
N GLY A 52 16.41 8.98 -18.01
CA GLY A 52 15.77 7.70 -18.36
C GLY A 52 14.25 7.83 -18.46
N THR A 53 13.63 6.87 -19.13
CA THR A 53 12.18 6.76 -19.17
C THR A 53 11.60 6.55 -17.77
N ARG A 54 10.57 7.30 -17.43
CA ARG A 54 9.87 7.09 -16.16
C ARG A 54 9.31 5.67 -16.11
N ALA A 55 9.57 4.96 -15.01
CA ALA A 55 8.94 3.67 -14.78
C ALA A 55 7.42 3.87 -14.66
N VAL A 56 6.67 3.18 -15.50
CA VAL A 56 5.19 3.15 -15.43
C VAL A 56 4.82 1.84 -14.76
N PRO A 57 3.91 1.84 -13.77
CA PRO A 57 3.41 0.60 -13.20
C PRO A 57 2.81 -0.29 -14.31
N PHE A 58 3.19 -1.55 -14.36
CA PHE A 58 2.58 -2.52 -15.28
C PHE A 58 1.26 -3.10 -14.74
N PHE A 59 1.03 -2.94 -13.45
CA PHE A 59 -0.22 -3.19 -12.75
C PHE A 59 -0.47 -2.06 -11.76
N SER A 60 -1.65 -1.48 -11.76
CA SER A 60 -2.05 -0.46 -10.78
C SER A 60 -3.55 -0.51 -10.53
N GLU A 61 -3.94 -0.22 -9.29
CA GLU A 61 -5.32 0.01 -8.89
C GLU A 61 -5.33 1.23 -7.98
N ASP A 62 -6.09 2.24 -8.36
CA ASP A 62 -6.25 3.49 -7.61
C ASP A 62 -7.53 3.56 -6.79
N PHE A 63 -8.42 2.60 -6.97
CA PHE A 63 -9.73 2.51 -6.33
C PHE A 63 -10.68 3.70 -6.61
N GLU A 64 -10.37 4.56 -7.58
CA GLU A 64 -11.21 5.75 -7.87
C GLU A 64 -12.59 5.41 -8.44
N LYS A 65 -12.79 4.15 -8.89
CA LYS A 65 -14.05 3.66 -9.44
C LYS A 65 -14.93 2.92 -8.45
N VAL A 66 -14.57 2.87 -7.18
CA VAL A 66 -15.37 2.20 -6.16
C VAL A 66 -16.66 2.97 -5.88
N VAL A 67 -17.68 2.24 -5.46
CA VAL A 67 -18.94 2.83 -4.99
C VAL A 67 -18.90 2.91 -3.46
N ASP A 68 -19.08 4.13 -2.94
CA ASP A 68 -19.00 4.39 -1.51
C ASP A 68 -19.94 3.48 -0.71
N LYS A 69 -19.44 2.91 0.39
CA LYS A 69 -20.13 2.00 1.33
C LYS A 69 -20.69 0.71 0.72
N SER A 70 -20.46 0.44 -0.56
CA SER A 70 -20.88 -0.81 -1.23
C SER A 70 -19.79 -1.87 -1.11
N ASN A 71 -20.18 -3.14 -1.14
CA ASN A 71 -19.20 -4.23 -1.24
C ASN A 71 -18.32 -4.00 -2.46
N LEU A 72 -17.02 -4.06 -2.25
CA LEU A 72 -16.04 -3.76 -3.28
C LEU A 72 -16.15 -4.79 -4.41
N SER A 73 -16.36 -4.29 -5.62
CA SER A 73 -16.47 -5.08 -6.84
C SER A 73 -15.69 -4.37 -7.94
N LEU A 74 -14.50 -4.87 -8.24
CA LEU A 74 -13.61 -4.36 -9.27
C LEU A 74 -13.27 -5.47 -10.27
N PRO A 75 -13.07 -5.16 -11.55
CA PRO A 75 -12.76 -6.16 -12.56
C PRO A 75 -11.55 -7.03 -12.20
N GLY A 76 -11.76 -8.34 -12.11
CA GLY A 76 -10.72 -9.32 -11.81
C GLY A 76 -10.30 -9.41 -10.35
N TRP A 77 -10.75 -8.51 -9.47
CA TRP A 77 -10.52 -8.61 -8.03
C TRP A 77 -11.49 -9.62 -7.40
N ALA A 78 -11.00 -10.36 -6.42
CA ALA A 78 -11.83 -11.22 -5.59
C ALA A 78 -11.97 -10.62 -4.18
N ASN A 79 -13.22 -10.53 -3.70
CA ASN A 79 -13.57 -10.03 -2.38
C ASN A 79 -14.26 -11.19 -1.63
N ILE A 80 -13.50 -11.90 -0.79
CA ILE A 80 -13.92 -13.20 -0.23
C ILE A 80 -13.98 -13.12 1.29
N VAL A 81 -15.12 -13.49 1.85
CA VAL A 81 -15.29 -13.67 3.29
C VAL A 81 -14.90 -15.11 3.64
N GLN A 82 -13.87 -15.26 4.46
CA GLN A 82 -13.46 -16.56 4.99
C GLN A 82 -14.18 -16.89 6.29
N ASN A 83 -14.41 -15.88 7.13
CA ASN A 83 -15.13 -16.01 8.39
C ASN A 83 -15.93 -14.74 8.70
N GLY A 84 -17.09 -14.90 9.36
CA GLY A 84 -18.01 -13.80 9.58
C GLY A 84 -18.88 -13.50 8.36
N SER A 85 -19.26 -12.23 8.19
CA SER A 85 -20.16 -11.79 7.10
C SER A 85 -19.73 -10.48 6.44
N LEU A 86 -18.57 -9.94 6.82
CA LEU A 86 -18.12 -8.63 6.36
C LEU A 86 -17.24 -8.77 5.12
N PHE A 87 -17.58 -7.98 4.10
CA PHE A 87 -16.78 -7.82 2.89
C PHE A 87 -15.94 -6.55 2.97
N TRP A 88 -14.89 -6.50 2.19
CA TRP A 88 -14.24 -5.24 1.86
C TRP A 88 -15.24 -4.35 1.11
N LYS A 89 -15.23 -3.07 1.43
CA LYS A 89 -16.11 -2.06 0.83
C LYS A 89 -15.31 -1.01 0.08
N GLY A 90 -15.97 -0.32 -0.83
CA GLY A 90 -15.47 0.94 -1.35
C GLY A 90 -15.72 2.05 -0.34
N GLY A 91 -14.75 2.93 -0.19
CA GLY A 91 -14.90 4.20 0.53
C GLY A 91 -14.53 5.35 -0.39
N VAL A 92 -15.24 6.49 -0.26
CA VAL A 92 -14.92 7.72 -1.00
C VAL A 92 -14.92 8.89 -0.02
N TYR A 93 -13.79 9.60 0.04
CA TYR A 93 -13.68 10.80 0.87
C TYR A 93 -12.89 11.90 0.15
N SER A 94 -13.47 13.08 0.04
CA SER A 94 -12.88 14.24 -0.65
C SER A 94 -12.37 13.95 -2.06
N GLY A 95 -13.09 13.11 -2.81
CA GLY A 95 -12.70 12.72 -4.17
C GLY A 95 -11.63 11.63 -4.26
N ASN A 96 -11.19 11.06 -3.16
CA ASN A 96 -10.29 9.92 -3.11
C ASN A 96 -11.06 8.64 -2.85
N GLY A 97 -10.98 7.68 -3.78
CA GLY A 97 -11.50 6.34 -3.63
C GLY A 97 -10.50 5.42 -2.93
N TYR A 98 -10.98 4.46 -2.15
CA TYR A 98 -10.15 3.47 -1.46
C TYR A 98 -10.92 2.18 -1.15
N ALA A 99 -10.19 1.11 -0.89
CA ALA A 99 -10.74 -0.12 -0.32
C ALA A 99 -10.74 -0.01 1.20
N GLU A 100 -11.87 -0.31 1.83
CA GLU A 100 -12.08 -0.20 3.27
C GLU A 100 -12.52 -1.54 3.85
N PHE A 101 -12.00 -1.90 5.02
CA PHE A 101 -12.56 -2.94 5.87
C PHE A 101 -12.80 -2.38 7.26
N SER A 102 -14.00 -2.58 7.79
CA SER A 102 -14.38 -2.11 9.12
C SER A 102 -15.18 -3.19 9.83
N ILE A 103 -14.88 -3.39 11.11
CA ILE A 103 -15.65 -4.27 12.03
C ILE A 103 -16.63 -3.47 12.89
N SER A 104 -16.70 -2.17 12.69
CA SER A 104 -17.60 -1.29 13.43
C SER A 104 -19.05 -1.79 13.38
N GLY A 105 -19.69 -1.90 14.53
CA GLY A 105 -21.07 -2.33 14.68
C GLY A 105 -21.30 -3.85 14.60
N THR A 106 -20.29 -4.68 14.31
CA THR A 106 -20.46 -6.14 14.35
C THR A 106 -20.26 -6.68 15.76
N LYS A 107 -21.01 -7.73 16.10
CA LYS A 107 -20.84 -8.52 17.34
C LYS A 107 -20.12 -9.84 17.08
N VAL A 108 -19.72 -10.09 15.85
CA VAL A 108 -19.03 -11.32 15.46
C VAL A 108 -17.60 -11.29 15.98
N VAL A 109 -17.20 -12.31 16.72
CA VAL A 109 -15.88 -12.39 17.41
C VAL A 109 -14.74 -12.49 16.45
N SER A 110 -14.94 -13.09 15.29
CA SER A 110 -13.90 -13.32 14.31
C SER A 110 -14.44 -13.03 12.91
N ASN A 111 -13.91 -12.00 12.30
CA ASN A 111 -14.16 -11.67 10.91
C ASN A 111 -12.85 -11.82 10.16
N VAL A 112 -12.86 -12.56 9.05
CA VAL A 112 -11.70 -12.71 8.18
C VAL A 112 -12.15 -12.51 6.74
N ALA A 113 -11.62 -11.48 6.09
CA ALA A 113 -11.95 -11.18 4.72
C ALA A 113 -10.68 -10.91 3.89
N TRP A 114 -10.75 -11.31 2.65
CA TRP A 114 -9.66 -11.23 1.68
C TRP A 114 -10.05 -10.34 0.52
N LEU A 115 -9.19 -9.40 0.17
CA LEU A 115 -9.24 -8.64 -1.07
C LEU A 115 -8.03 -9.06 -1.91
N ILE A 116 -8.29 -9.69 -3.05
CA ILE A 116 -7.25 -10.37 -3.83
C ILE A 116 -7.21 -9.78 -5.23
N SER A 117 -6.01 -9.38 -5.66
CA SER A 117 -5.79 -8.79 -6.98
C SER A 117 -6.13 -9.75 -8.13
N PRO A 118 -6.37 -9.26 -9.34
CA PRO A 118 -6.27 -10.06 -10.56
C PRO A 118 -4.92 -10.80 -10.62
N LYS A 119 -4.84 -11.80 -11.49
CA LYS A 119 -3.55 -12.46 -11.77
C LYS A 119 -2.60 -11.47 -12.46
N ILE A 120 -1.40 -11.35 -11.91
CA ILE A 120 -0.31 -10.51 -12.41
C ILE A 120 0.74 -11.41 -13.01
N ASP A 121 1.09 -11.19 -14.27
CA ASP A 121 2.09 -12.01 -14.99
C ASP A 121 3.49 -11.45 -14.72
N MET A 122 4.31 -12.23 -14.01
CA MET A 122 5.65 -11.84 -13.59
C MET A 122 6.73 -12.16 -14.63
N ASP A 123 6.40 -12.98 -15.64
CA ASP A 123 7.37 -13.37 -16.67
C ASP A 123 7.60 -12.28 -17.73
N LEU A 124 6.75 -11.25 -17.74
CA LEU A 124 6.83 -10.14 -18.69
C LEU A 124 7.80 -9.02 -18.26
N TYR A 125 8.24 -9.05 -17.00
CA TYR A 125 9.01 -7.96 -16.40
C TYR A 125 10.19 -8.48 -15.61
N THR A 126 11.02 -7.57 -15.09
CA THR A 126 12.16 -7.90 -14.23
C THR A 126 12.30 -6.84 -13.14
N LYS A 127 12.78 -7.23 -11.95
CA LYS A 127 12.96 -6.36 -10.78
C LYS A 127 11.62 -5.78 -10.31
N GLU A 128 10.61 -6.63 -10.27
CA GLU A 128 9.25 -6.27 -9.90
C GLU A 128 9.19 -5.87 -8.44
N ILE A 129 8.58 -4.72 -8.19
CA ILE A 129 8.40 -4.16 -6.85
C ILE A 129 6.93 -3.83 -6.67
N LEU A 130 6.35 -4.32 -5.56
CA LEU A 130 5.04 -3.89 -5.10
C LEU A 130 5.19 -2.68 -4.19
N THR A 131 4.33 -1.69 -4.41
CA THR A 131 4.11 -0.57 -3.48
C THR A 131 2.63 -0.29 -3.35
N PHE A 132 2.18 0.06 -2.16
CA PHE A 132 0.82 0.52 -1.91
C PHE A 132 0.81 1.46 -0.70
N ARG A 133 -0.33 2.04 -0.41
CA ARG A 133 -0.52 2.91 0.77
C ARG A 133 -1.74 2.45 1.55
N THR A 134 -1.61 2.45 2.87
CA THR A 134 -2.71 2.13 3.79
C THR A 134 -2.82 3.18 4.87
N ALA A 135 -4.02 3.40 5.37
CA ALA A 135 -4.29 4.22 6.54
C ALA A 135 -5.09 3.39 7.55
N GLN A 136 -5.01 3.77 8.80
CA GLN A 136 -5.86 3.23 9.86
C GLN A 136 -6.81 4.31 10.38
N HIS A 137 -7.90 3.86 11.00
CA HIS A 137 -8.92 4.66 11.59
C HIS A 137 -9.45 3.92 12.81
N HIS A 138 -9.40 4.54 13.97
CA HIS A 138 -9.81 3.96 15.26
C HIS A 138 -9.12 2.64 15.64
N LEU A 139 -7.87 2.45 15.25
CA LEU A 139 -7.08 1.32 15.73
C LEU A 139 -6.64 1.62 17.17
N ASP A 140 -7.34 1.05 18.16
CA ASP A 140 -7.11 1.34 19.57
C ASP A 140 -5.90 0.59 20.14
N VAL A 141 -5.55 -0.54 19.52
CA VAL A 141 -4.41 -1.35 19.95
C VAL A 141 -3.82 -2.14 18.78
N ASP A 142 -2.51 -2.24 18.73
CA ASP A 142 -1.81 -3.15 17.82
C ASP A 142 -2.03 -4.60 18.30
N SER A 143 -2.80 -5.37 17.53
CA SER A 143 -3.18 -6.73 17.91
C SER A 143 -3.29 -7.64 16.66
N PRO A 144 -2.87 -8.92 16.76
CA PRO A 144 -3.11 -9.88 15.68
C PRO A 144 -4.59 -10.24 15.52
N LEU A 145 -5.45 -9.89 16.48
CA LEU A 145 -6.91 -10.07 16.40
C LEU A 145 -7.61 -8.94 15.64
N ASN A 146 -6.88 -7.86 15.33
CA ASN A 146 -7.33 -6.75 14.53
C ASN A 146 -6.16 -6.26 13.68
N SER A 147 -5.95 -6.88 12.52
CA SER A 147 -4.74 -6.66 11.72
C SER A 147 -5.01 -6.82 10.23
N LEU A 148 -4.26 -6.03 9.46
CA LEU A 148 -4.08 -6.22 8.02
C LEU A 148 -2.82 -7.04 7.78
N GLU A 149 -2.94 -8.08 6.98
CA GLU A 149 -1.84 -8.94 6.53
C GLU A 149 -1.79 -8.92 5.01
N VAL A 150 -0.59 -8.95 4.43
CA VAL A 150 -0.42 -8.92 2.97
C VAL A 150 0.32 -10.18 2.52
N TYR A 151 -0.19 -10.81 1.48
CA TYR A 151 0.31 -12.09 1.00
C TYR A 151 0.48 -12.11 -0.51
N VAL A 152 1.26 -13.06 -0.98
CA VAL A 152 1.36 -13.44 -2.38
C VAL A 152 1.07 -14.93 -2.53
N SER A 153 0.41 -15.30 -3.64
CA SER A 153 0.15 -16.69 -4.02
C SER A 153 0.41 -16.90 -5.50
N THR A 154 0.95 -18.05 -5.84
CA THR A 154 1.15 -18.53 -7.23
C THR A 154 0.10 -19.54 -7.66
N ASN A 155 -0.76 -20.02 -6.74
CA ASN A 155 -1.69 -21.12 -6.98
C ASN A 155 -3.14 -20.83 -6.57
N PHE A 156 -3.50 -19.55 -6.33
CA PHE A 156 -4.89 -19.21 -6.04
C PHE A 156 -5.79 -19.46 -7.26
N ASP A 157 -6.87 -20.20 -7.05
CA ASP A 157 -7.81 -20.65 -8.11
C ASP A 157 -8.87 -19.59 -8.48
N GLY A 158 -8.91 -18.47 -7.75
CA GLY A 158 -9.91 -17.40 -7.92
C GLY A 158 -11.12 -17.54 -7.01
N LEU A 159 -11.27 -18.63 -6.27
CA LEU A 159 -12.47 -18.95 -5.51
C LEU A 159 -12.19 -19.29 -4.04
N ASN A 160 -11.21 -20.14 -3.77
CA ASN A 160 -11.05 -20.74 -2.45
C ASN A 160 -9.70 -20.36 -1.81
N VAL A 161 -9.75 -19.42 -0.87
CA VAL A 161 -8.55 -18.93 -0.17
C VAL A 161 -7.88 -19.99 0.69
N THR A 162 -8.60 -21.01 1.16
CA THR A 162 -8.04 -22.05 2.04
C THR A 162 -7.31 -23.15 1.28
N LYS A 163 -7.49 -23.23 -0.05
CA LYS A 163 -6.77 -24.18 -0.93
C LYS A 163 -5.49 -23.61 -1.50
N ALA A 164 -5.32 -22.30 -1.47
CA ALA A 164 -4.13 -21.64 -1.96
C ALA A 164 -3.03 -21.60 -0.90
N THR A 165 -1.78 -21.59 -1.37
CA THR A 165 -0.60 -21.33 -0.55
C THR A 165 -0.37 -19.82 -0.53
N TRP A 166 -0.36 -19.23 0.64
CA TRP A 166 -0.13 -17.81 0.84
C TRP A 166 1.19 -17.57 1.55
N VAL A 167 2.09 -16.83 0.91
CA VAL A 167 3.38 -16.43 1.47
C VAL A 167 3.24 -15.00 1.99
N PRO A 168 3.50 -14.75 3.29
CA PRO A 168 3.39 -13.41 3.85
C PRO A 168 4.46 -12.48 3.27
N LEU A 169 4.07 -11.25 2.98
CA LEU A 169 4.97 -10.18 2.55
C LEU A 169 5.29 -9.26 3.74
N VAL A 170 6.56 -8.91 3.88
CA VAL A 170 6.99 -7.94 4.89
C VAL A 170 6.74 -6.54 4.35
N VAL A 171 5.83 -5.81 4.98
CA VAL A 171 5.37 -4.49 4.54
C VAL A 171 5.29 -3.53 5.73
N ASN A 172 5.39 -2.23 5.45
CA ASN A 172 5.07 -1.21 6.45
C ASN A 172 3.55 -0.99 6.46
N LEU A 173 2.97 -1.04 7.63
CA LEU A 173 1.55 -0.77 7.87
C LEU A 173 1.39 0.31 8.95
N PRO A 174 0.28 1.04 8.97
CA PRO A 174 -0.03 1.94 10.09
C PRO A 174 -0.14 1.15 11.40
N LYS A 175 0.23 1.79 12.48
CA LYS A 175 0.18 1.31 13.84
C LYS A 175 -0.84 2.13 14.64
N GLN A 176 -1.19 1.68 15.83
CA GLN A 176 -2.09 2.40 16.75
C GLN A 176 -1.64 3.87 16.95
N ALA A 177 -0.34 4.13 17.07
CA ALA A 177 0.21 5.47 17.20
C ALA A 177 0.22 6.30 15.90
N THR A 178 -0.12 5.70 14.76
CA THR A 178 -0.24 6.45 13.49
C THR A 178 -1.51 7.31 13.55
N PRO A 179 -1.46 8.59 13.22
CA PRO A 179 -2.65 9.43 13.16
C PRO A 179 -3.71 8.83 12.22
N TRP A 180 -4.99 8.97 12.58
CA TRP A 180 -6.10 8.50 11.78
C TRP A 180 -6.06 9.09 10.38
N TYR A 181 -6.41 8.29 9.38
CA TYR A 181 -6.43 8.67 7.95
C TYR A 181 -5.08 9.08 7.37
N GLN A 182 -3.99 8.95 8.13
CA GLN A 182 -2.67 9.19 7.59
C GLN A 182 -2.18 7.98 6.79
N PHE A 183 -2.03 8.14 5.49
CA PHE A 183 -1.53 7.09 4.62
C PHE A 183 -0.04 6.82 4.85
N VAL A 184 0.25 5.57 5.14
CA VAL A 184 1.60 5.00 5.28
C VAL A 184 1.93 4.20 4.03
N GLY A 185 3.10 4.42 3.43
CA GLY A 185 3.59 3.62 2.30
C GLY A 185 4.10 2.26 2.75
N SER A 186 3.79 1.22 2.00
CA SER A 186 4.23 -0.17 2.26
C SER A 186 5.74 -0.38 2.31
N GLY A 187 6.52 0.57 1.80
CA GLY A 187 7.89 0.33 1.38
C GLY A 187 7.96 -0.34 0.01
N ALA A 188 9.17 -0.58 -0.46
CA ALA A 188 9.43 -1.32 -1.69
C ALA A 188 9.50 -2.82 -1.36
N VAL A 189 8.51 -3.59 -1.82
CA VAL A 189 8.44 -5.04 -1.59
C VAL A 189 8.94 -5.74 -2.84
N ASP A 190 10.07 -6.43 -2.72
CA ASP A 190 10.70 -7.15 -3.83
C ASP A 190 9.90 -8.42 -4.17
N LEU A 191 9.41 -8.49 -5.40
CA LEU A 191 8.69 -9.63 -5.96
C LEU A 191 9.49 -10.35 -7.06
N SER A 192 10.74 -9.97 -7.31
CA SER A 192 11.54 -10.44 -8.44
C SER A 192 11.86 -11.96 -8.41
N SER A 193 11.69 -12.60 -7.25
CA SER A 193 11.83 -14.06 -7.11
C SER A 193 10.63 -14.86 -7.61
N TYR A 194 9.47 -14.22 -7.79
CA TYR A 194 8.26 -14.89 -8.27
C TYR A 194 8.24 -14.98 -9.78
N LYS A 195 7.72 -16.09 -10.30
CA LYS A 195 7.57 -16.38 -11.72
C LYS A 195 6.15 -16.84 -12.04
N GLY A 196 5.77 -16.76 -13.30
CA GLY A 196 4.43 -17.06 -13.73
C GLY A 196 3.40 -16.05 -13.23
N LYS A 197 2.20 -16.51 -12.99
CA LYS A 197 1.09 -15.66 -12.55
C LYS A 197 0.94 -15.71 -11.04
N ILE A 198 0.90 -14.53 -10.43
CA ILE A 198 0.70 -14.37 -8.99
C ILE A 198 -0.58 -13.59 -8.69
N ASN A 199 -1.06 -13.71 -7.47
CA ASN A 199 -2.06 -12.82 -6.88
C ASN A 199 -1.48 -12.18 -5.62
N ILE A 200 -1.75 -10.91 -5.40
CA ILE A 200 -1.49 -10.22 -4.14
C ILE A 200 -2.79 -10.19 -3.35
N ALA A 201 -2.73 -10.49 -2.07
CA ALA A 201 -3.90 -10.50 -1.20
C ALA A 201 -3.69 -9.61 0.01
N PHE A 202 -4.74 -8.85 0.32
CA PHE A 202 -4.91 -8.09 1.55
C PHE A 202 -5.93 -8.85 2.40
N LYS A 203 -5.47 -9.42 3.49
CA LYS A 203 -6.32 -10.17 4.43
C LYS A 203 -6.49 -9.35 5.68
N TYR A 204 -7.74 -9.07 6.04
CA TYR A 204 -8.04 -8.43 7.30
C TYR A 204 -8.62 -9.45 8.29
N ILE A 205 -8.13 -9.38 9.54
CA ILE A 205 -8.66 -10.12 10.69
C ILE A 205 -9.21 -9.08 11.66
N GLY A 206 -10.44 -9.24 12.09
CA GLY A 206 -11.07 -8.31 13.03
C GLY A 206 -12.01 -8.98 14.02
N SER A 207 -11.96 -8.53 15.27
CA SER A 207 -12.82 -9.02 16.37
C SER A 207 -13.80 -7.92 16.79
N GLY A 208 -15.08 -8.13 16.54
CA GLY A 208 -16.13 -7.19 16.91
C GLY A 208 -16.66 -7.30 18.35
N LYS A 209 -16.08 -8.13 19.20
CA LYS A 209 -16.51 -8.26 20.60
C LYS A 209 -15.81 -7.34 21.58
N ASN A 210 -14.64 -6.88 21.23
CA ASN A 210 -13.85 -6.04 22.12
C ASN A 210 -13.76 -4.63 21.52
N LEU A 211 -14.53 -3.71 22.07
CA LEU A 211 -14.54 -2.30 21.63
C LEU A 211 -13.16 -1.65 21.61
N ALA A 212 -12.24 -2.12 22.42
CA ALA A 212 -10.85 -1.68 22.44
C ALA A 212 -10.03 -2.17 21.22
N LEU A 213 -10.61 -3.02 20.37
CA LEU A 213 -9.99 -3.54 19.15
C LEU A 213 -10.71 -3.07 17.88
N ASP A 214 -11.76 -2.26 18.03
CA ASP A 214 -12.49 -1.69 16.89
C ASP A 214 -11.59 -0.65 16.20
N GLY A 215 -11.09 -0.98 15.03
CA GLY A 215 -10.31 -0.11 14.16
C GLY A 215 -11.05 0.26 12.90
#